data_a96df6e32bb2ebb190621c3c8f2eb1b7
#
_entry.id   a96df6e32bb2ebb190621c3c8f2eb1b7
#
_cell.length_a   1.000
_cell.length_b   1.000
_cell.length_c   1.000
_cell.angle_alpha   90.00
_cell.angle_beta   90.00
_cell.angle_gamma   90.00
#
_symmetry.space_group_name_H-M   'P 1'
#
loop_
_entity.id
_entity.type
_entity.pdbx_description
1 polymer ?
#
loop_
_entity_poly.entity_id
_entity_poly.type
_entity_poly.pdbx_seq_one_letter_code
_entity_poly.pdbx_strand_id
1 'polypeptide(L)'
;KYDKCVVVGHWPVCLYQKDINCMNAIFAVDKNVIAIDGGCALKIGAQLNALVIPQKNALMQECSVETYDDFPSLVASRNQEYQKATISIKYFDSEVKVLEEQDDIVFVQHVSSGVKFWEPQSYLYKNSNGVFSGDITDTWLEIHKGDIIKVIERTSKGMIVKKDGMLGWYQE
;
A
#
# COMPACT_ATOMS: atom_id res chain seq x y z
N LYS A 1 24.36 -9.96 9.35
CA LYS A 1 23.37 -10.64 10.17
C LYS A 1 23.56 -10.27 11.64
N TYR A 2 22.49 -9.92 12.31
CA TYR A 2 22.54 -9.62 13.75
C TYR A 2 22.41 -10.92 14.56
N ASP A 3 23.10 -10.97 15.72
CA ASP A 3 23.01 -12.12 16.63
C ASP A 3 21.67 -12.16 17.38
N LYS A 4 21.04 -11.00 17.56
CA LYS A 4 19.71 -10.84 18.16
C LYS A 4 18.72 -10.37 17.11
N CYS A 5 17.44 -10.71 17.28
CA CYS A 5 16.38 -10.14 16.48
C CYS A 5 16.31 -8.61 16.70
N VAL A 6 16.34 -7.86 15.64
CA VAL A 6 16.24 -6.39 15.64
C VAL A 6 14.89 -6.01 15.05
N VAL A 7 14.11 -5.22 15.78
CA VAL A 7 12.85 -4.65 15.32
C VAL A 7 13.05 -3.20 14.97
N VAL A 8 12.64 -2.80 13.75
CA VAL A 8 12.78 -1.44 13.24
C VAL A 8 11.44 -0.85 12.82
N GLY A 9 11.29 0.43 13.02
CA GLY A 9 10.17 1.26 12.57
C GLY A 9 10.66 2.52 11.87
N HIS A 10 9.84 3.57 11.85
CA HIS A 10 10.09 4.89 11.28
C HIS A 10 10.14 4.94 9.74
N TRP A 11 10.53 3.88 9.08
CA TRP A 11 10.48 3.77 7.62
C TRP A 11 9.37 2.83 7.21
N PRO A 12 8.27 3.33 6.63
CA PRO A 12 7.13 2.49 6.26
C PRO A 12 7.51 1.30 5.39
N VAL A 13 7.01 0.11 5.76
CA VAL A 13 7.38 -1.16 5.10
C VAL A 13 7.10 -1.18 3.61
N CYS A 14 6.08 -0.46 3.14
CA CYS A 14 5.78 -0.33 1.71
C CYS A 14 6.89 0.33 0.90
N LEU A 15 7.79 1.09 1.54
CA LEU A 15 8.92 1.75 0.87
C LEU A 15 10.09 0.81 0.59
N TYR A 16 10.15 -0.36 1.23
CA TYR A 16 11.13 -1.40 0.90
C TYR A 16 10.73 -2.24 -0.32
N GLN A 17 9.48 -2.08 -0.80
CA GLN A 17 8.88 -2.90 -1.86
C GLN A 17 8.74 -2.08 -3.14
N LYS A 18 9.26 -2.59 -4.27
CA LYS A 18 9.27 -1.85 -5.54
C LYS A 18 7.92 -1.90 -6.27
N ASP A 19 7.36 -3.10 -6.38
CA ASP A 19 6.25 -3.39 -7.30
C ASP A 19 4.91 -3.58 -6.59
N ILE A 20 4.90 -3.62 -5.26
CA ILE A 20 3.69 -3.78 -4.46
C ILE A 20 3.62 -2.71 -3.37
N ASN A 21 2.42 -2.40 -2.97
CA ASN A 21 2.14 -1.48 -1.88
C ASN A 21 1.49 -2.27 -0.74
N CYS A 22 2.31 -2.95 0.06
CA CYS A 22 1.86 -3.79 1.17
C CYS A 22 2.31 -3.18 2.50
N MET A 23 1.39 -3.11 3.47
CA MET A 23 1.60 -2.51 4.78
C MET A 23 1.94 -3.54 5.87
N ASN A 24 2.02 -4.83 5.52
CA ASN A 24 2.37 -5.88 6.47
C ASN A 24 3.84 -5.82 6.86
N ALA A 25 4.13 -6.17 8.11
CA ALA A 25 5.50 -6.27 8.61
C ALA A 25 6.36 -7.22 7.74
N ILE A 26 7.62 -6.86 7.57
CA ILE A 26 8.59 -7.65 6.78
C ILE A 26 9.53 -8.39 7.74
N PHE A 27 9.57 -9.70 7.62
CA PHE A 27 10.48 -10.57 8.35
C PHE A 27 11.70 -10.91 7.48
N ALA A 28 12.78 -10.17 7.63
CA ALA A 28 14.04 -10.42 6.94
C ALA A 28 14.86 -11.46 7.72
N VAL A 29 14.51 -12.73 7.55
CA VAL A 29 15.06 -13.87 8.32
C VAL A 29 16.58 -14.01 8.14
N ASP A 30 17.08 -13.78 6.94
CA ASP A 30 18.51 -13.81 6.62
C ASP A 30 19.33 -12.75 7.39
N LYS A 31 18.71 -11.64 7.74
CA LYS A 31 19.31 -10.51 8.47
C LYS A 31 18.98 -10.51 9.95
N ASN A 32 18.02 -11.31 10.39
CA ASN A 32 17.47 -11.29 11.73
C ASN A 32 16.83 -9.93 12.08
N VAL A 33 16.06 -9.34 11.14
CA VAL A 33 15.42 -8.02 11.27
C VAL A 33 13.92 -8.14 10.97
N ILE A 34 13.10 -7.49 11.79
CA ILE A 34 11.67 -7.30 11.54
C ILE A 34 11.43 -5.80 11.30
N ALA A 35 10.95 -5.42 10.11
CA ALA A 35 10.48 -4.07 9.84
C ALA A 35 8.96 -4.03 10.07
N ILE A 36 8.50 -3.18 10.99
CA ILE A 36 7.13 -3.23 11.51
C ILE A 36 6.27 -2.01 11.17
N ASP A 37 6.85 -0.94 10.65
CA ASP A 37 6.13 0.31 10.41
C ASP A 37 5.09 0.17 9.29
N GLY A 38 3.80 0.09 9.65
CA GLY A 38 2.68 0.03 8.71
C GLY A 38 2.28 1.38 8.12
N GLY A 39 3.06 2.43 8.32
CA GLY A 39 2.87 3.75 7.70
C GLY A 39 1.78 4.62 8.32
N CYS A 40 1.29 4.31 9.54
CA CYS A 40 0.27 5.12 10.22
C CYS A 40 0.62 6.61 10.22
N ALA A 41 -0.37 7.46 9.94
CA ALA A 41 -0.28 8.92 9.81
C ALA A 41 0.56 9.44 8.63
N LEU A 42 1.24 8.58 7.86
CA LEU A 42 2.08 8.99 6.74
C LEU A 42 1.61 8.47 5.39
N LYS A 43 0.89 7.35 5.37
CA LYS A 43 0.54 6.64 4.13
C LYS A 43 -0.96 6.45 3.99
N ILE A 44 -1.44 6.61 2.77
CA ILE A 44 -2.81 6.24 2.41
C ILE A 44 -2.93 4.72 2.52
N GLY A 45 -4.00 4.24 3.14
CA GLY A 45 -4.21 2.81 3.37
C GLY A 45 -3.29 2.18 4.43
N ALA A 46 -2.61 3.00 5.24
CA ALA A 46 -1.77 2.55 6.35
C ALA A 46 -2.49 1.65 7.36
N GLN A 47 -1.72 0.97 8.18
CA GLN A 47 -2.22 0.15 9.30
C GLN A 47 -1.24 0.19 10.46
N LEU A 48 -1.75 -0.07 11.66
CA LEU A 48 -0.92 -0.34 12.82
C LEU A 48 -0.51 -1.82 12.81
N ASN A 49 0.78 -2.08 12.94
CA ASN A 49 1.31 -3.43 13.14
C ASN A 49 1.80 -3.56 14.58
N ALA A 50 1.35 -4.57 15.30
CA ALA A 50 1.76 -4.89 16.66
C ALA A 50 2.51 -6.23 16.66
N LEU A 51 3.80 -6.20 17.02
CA LEU A 51 4.60 -7.41 17.15
C LEU A 51 4.25 -8.12 18.47
N VAL A 52 3.87 -9.38 18.37
CA VAL A 52 3.63 -10.27 19.51
C VAL A 52 4.86 -11.13 19.72
N ILE A 53 5.51 -10.95 20.85
CA ILE A 53 6.66 -11.74 21.31
C ILE A 53 6.15 -12.69 22.40
N PRO A 54 6.03 -14.01 22.12
CA PRO A 54 5.33 -14.92 23.03
C PRO A 54 6.06 -15.15 24.36
N GLN A 55 7.36 -14.98 24.38
CA GLN A 55 8.18 -15.17 25.60
C GLN A 55 9.53 -14.45 25.48
N LYS A 56 10.17 -14.25 26.63
CA LYS A 56 11.55 -13.73 26.68
C LYS A 56 12.49 -14.66 25.90
N ASN A 57 13.30 -14.09 25.03
CA ASN A 57 14.22 -14.81 24.13
C ASN A 57 13.54 -15.64 23.03
N ALA A 58 12.28 -15.35 22.71
CA ALA A 58 11.63 -15.95 21.53
C ALA A 58 12.45 -15.71 20.25
N LEU A 59 12.50 -16.73 19.42
CA LEU A 59 13.11 -16.60 18.09
C LEU A 59 12.17 -15.80 17.18
N MET A 60 12.71 -15.18 16.14
CA MET A 60 11.91 -14.41 15.17
C MET A 60 10.73 -15.23 14.61
N GLN A 61 10.92 -16.51 14.35
CA GLN A 61 9.91 -17.41 13.79
C GLN A 61 8.76 -17.74 14.77
N GLU A 62 8.95 -17.47 16.06
CA GLU A 62 7.94 -17.64 17.10
C GLU A 62 7.10 -16.37 17.29
N CYS A 63 7.58 -15.23 16.73
CA CYS A 63 6.86 -13.97 16.78
C CYS A 63 5.76 -13.93 15.72
N SER A 64 4.67 -13.25 16.03
CA SER A 64 3.58 -12.94 15.10
C SER A 64 3.30 -11.44 15.06
N VAL A 65 2.51 -11.01 14.09
CA VAL A 65 2.08 -9.62 13.98
C VAL A 65 0.56 -9.59 13.93
N GLU A 66 -0.03 -8.77 14.78
CA GLU A 66 -1.42 -8.37 14.70
C GLU A 66 -1.52 -7.03 13.99
N THR A 67 -2.54 -6.86 13.17
CA THR A 67 -2.73 -5.65 12.37
C THR A 67 -4.07 -5.00 12.70
N TYR A 68 -4.10 -3.67 12.69
CA TYR A 68 -5.31 -2.90 12.86
C TYR A 68 -5.36 -1.73 11.89
N ASP A 69 -6.53 -1.51 11.32
CA ASP A 69 -6.93 -0.28 10.64
C ASP A 69 -8.43 -0.02 10.85
N ASP A 70 -8.84 1.23 10.62
CA ASP A 70 -10.23 1.68 10.82
C ASP A 70 -10.98 1.88 9.49
N PHE A 71 -10.51 1.28 8.39
CA PHE A 71 -11.18 1.39 7.11
C PHE A 71 -12.47 0.54 7.07
N PRO A 72 -13.52 1.04 6.42
CA PRO A 72 -14.77 0.30 6.25
C PRO A 72 -14.54 -1.04 5.55
N SER A 73 -15.18 -2.09 6.07
CA SER A 73 -15.15 -3.41 5.45
C SER A 73 -16.24 -3.54 4.39
N LEU A 74 -15.93 -4.23 3.31
CA LEU A 74 -16.84 -4.60 2.24
C LEU A 74 -16.70 -6.10 1.93
N VAL A 75 -17.81 -6.77 1.70
CA VAL A 75 -17.80 -8.14 1.15
C VAL A 75 -17.78 -8.04 -0.37
N ALA A 76 -16.76 -8.59 -0.99
CA ALA A 76 -16.60 -8.54 -2.44
C ALA A 76 -17.77 -9.23 -3.17
N SER A 77 -18.38 -8.54 -4.12
CA SER A 77 -19.56 -8.99 -4.86
C SER A 77 -19.22 -9.93 -6.01
N ARG A 78 -17.98 -9.87 -6.52
CA ARG A 78 -17.50 -10.68 -7.65
C ARG A 78 -16.02 -11.05 -7.54
N ASN A 79 -15.59 -12.00 -8.38
CA ASN A 79 -14.19 -12.34 -8.55
C ASN A 79 -13.48 -11.26 -9.40
N GLN A 80 -12.22 -11.05 -9.09
CA GLN A 80 -11.30 -10.23 -9.86
C GLN A 80 -9.94 -10.91 -9.93
N GLU A 81 -9.37 -11.00 -11.12
CA GLU A 81 -8.04 -11.56 -11.32
C GLU A 81 -6.96 -10.53 -10.99
N TYR A 82 -5.81 -11.03 -10.54
CA TYR A 82 -4.64 -10.20 -10.30
C TYR A 82 -4.09 -9.61 -11.60
N GLN A 83 -3.83 -8.30 -11.58
CA GLN A 83 -3.06 -7.65 -12.63
C GLN A 83 -1.88 -6.94 -11.98
N LYS A 84 -0.68 -7.34 -12.42
CA LYS A 84 0.56 -6.75 -11.92
C LYS A 84 0.59 -5.25 -12.21
N ALA A 85 1.09 -4.49 -11.24
CA ALA A 85 1.35 -3.06 -11.42
C ALA A 85 2.32 -2.78 -12.57
N THR A 86 2.02 -1.75 -13.35
CA THR A 86 2.99 -1.11 -14.25
C THR A 86 3.72 0.02 -13.54
N ILE A 87 3.10 0.56 -12.48
CA ILE A 87 3.66 1.61 -11.64
C ILE A 87 3.28 1.44 -10.16
N SER A 88 4.21 1.85 -9.29
CA SER A 88 3.98 2.04 -7.87
C SER A 88 4.67 3.34 -7.46
N ILE A 89 3.90 4.40 -7.29
CA ILE A 89 4.39 5.72 -6.91
C ILE A 89 4.85 5.71 -5.45
N LYS A 90 6.01 6.30 -5.21
CA LYS A 90 6.56 6.52 -3.86
C LYS A 90 6.90 8.00 -3.69
N TYR A 91 6.79 8.53 -2.49
CA TYR A 91 6.96 9.96 -2.18
C TYR A 91 8.27 10.58 -2.71
N PHE A 92 9.33 9.80 -2.86
CA PHE A 92 10.64 10.27 -3.35
C PHE A 92 10.74 10.32 -4.90
N ASP A 93 9.75 9.78 -5.60
CA ASP A 93 9.61 9.82 -7.06
C ASP A 93 8.13 9.85 -7.41
N SER A 94 7.48 11.00 -7.23
CA SER A 94 6.02 11.14 -7.29
C SER A 94 5.55 12.28 -8.18
N GLU A 95 6.46 12.93 -8.92
CA GLU A 95 6.08 14.00 -9.84
C GLU A 95 5.28 13.45 -11.02
N VAL A 96 4.12 14.09 -11.29
CA VAL A 96 3.21 13.68 -12.37
C VAL A 96 2.78 14.87 -13.20
N LYS A 97 2.46 14.59 -14.47
CA LYS A 97 1.82 15.54 -15.39
C LYS A 97 0.36 15.13 -15.57
N VAL A 98 -0.57 16.00 -15.23
CA VAL A 98 -2.00 15.77 -15.49
C VAL A 98 -2.26 15.85 -16.99
N LEU A 99 -2.90 14.83 -17.54
CA LEU A 99 -3.26 14.70 -18.95
C LEU A 99 -4.76 14.90 -19.17
N GLU A 100 -5.60 14.40 -18.24
CA GLU A 100 -7.06 14.49 -18.31
C GLU A 100 -7.61 14.51 -16.89
N GLU A 101 -8.67 15.27 -16.66
CA GLU A 101 -9.39 15.34 -15.38
C GLU A 101 -10.85 14.90 -15.62
N GLN A 102 -11.34 13.99 -14.78
CA GLN A 102 -12.72 13.53 -14.77
C GLN A 102 -13.22 13.50 -13.33
N ASP A 103 -14.27 14.20 -13.00
CA ASP A 103 -14.93 14.27 -11.69
C ASP A 103 -14.03 13.96 -10.48
N ASP A 104 -13.89 12.68 -10.12
CA ASP A 104 -13.17 12.18 -8.94
C ASP A 104 -11.86 11.44 -9.26
N ILE A 105 -11.51 11.35 -10.54
CA ILE A 105 -10.27 10.71 -11.01
C ILE A 105 -9.53 11.57 -12.01
N VAL A 106 -8.23 11.31 -12.14
CA VAL A 106 -7.35 12.00 -13.09
C VAL A 106 -6.49 10.99 -13.84
N PHE A 107 -6.26 11.26 -15.13
CA PHE A 107 -5.28 10.53 -15.93
C PHE A 107 -3.98 11.30 -15.91
N VAL A 108 -2.94 10.67 -15.42
CA VAL A 108 -1.63 11.29 -15.21
C VAL A 108 -0.52 10.53 -15.93
N GLN A 109 0.59 11.23 -16.17
CA GLN A 109 1.84 10.65 -16.60
C GLN A 109 2.89 10.87 -15.52
N HIS A 110 3.47 9.80 -15.01
CA HIS A 110 4.62 9.85 -14.11
C HIS A 110 5.84 10.40 -14.85
N VAL A 111 6.46 11.46 -14.33
CA VAL A 111 7.47 12.22 -15.07
C VAL A 111 8.71 11.37 -15.32
N SER A 112 9.22 10.67 -14.32
CA SER A 112 10.49 9.93 -14.44
C SER A 112 10.39 8.68 -15.29
N SER A 113 9.28 7.92 -15.22
CA SER A 113 9.11 6.67 -15.98
C SER A 113 8.35 6.82 -17.29
N GLY A 114 7.59 7.90 -17.46
CA GLY A 114 6.70 8.11 -18.60
C GLY A 114 5.43 7.25 -18.57
N VAL A 115 5.23 6.39 -17.57
CA VAL A 115 4.05 5.54 -17.44
C VAL A 115 2.82 6.41 -17.20
N LYS A 116 1.70 6.04 -17.86
CA LYS A 116 0.42 6.73 -17.74
C LYS A 116 -0.57 5.84 -17.01
N PHE A 117 -1.32 6.43 -16.07
CA PHE A 117 -2.28 5.68 -15.25
C PHE A 117 -3.39 6.61 -14.74
N TRP A 118 -4.46 5.99 -14.24
CA TRP A 118 -5.55 6.69 -13.56
C TRP A 118 -5.34 6.64 -12.05
N GLU A 119 -5.63 7.75 -11.39
CA GLU A 119 -5.63 7.82 -9.92
C GLU A 119 -6.78 8.68 -9.41
N PRO A 120 -7.18 8.53 -8.12
CA PRO A 120 -8.14 9.44 -7.51
C PRO A 120 -7.61 10.86 -7.48
N GLN A 121 -8.47 11.85 -7.76
CA GLN A 121 -8.09 13.25 -7.71
C GLN A 121 -7.60 13.68 -6.31
N SER A 122 -8.11 13.04 -5.26
CA SER A 122 -7.69 13.25 -3.87
C SER A 122 -6.21 12.92 -3.59
N TYR A 123 -5.56 12.12 -4.46
CA TYR A 123 -4.16 11.74 -4.32
C TYR A 123 -3.20 12.78 -4.89
N LEU A 124 -3.72 13.72 -5.71
CA LEU A 124 -2.91 14.80 -6.24
C LEU A 124 -2.69 15.90 -5.21
N TYR A 125 -1.46 16.37 -5.15
CA TYR A 125 -1.14 17.60 -4.43
C TYR A 125 -0.22 18.50 -5.27
N LYS A 126 -0.34 19.80 -5.06
CA LYS A 126 0.43 20.82 -5.80
C LYS A 126 1.27 21.65 -4.82
N ASN A 127 2.48 21.97 -5.22
CA ASN A 127 3.34 22.92 -4.53
C ASN A 127 4.08 23.80 -5.54
N SER A 128 5.02 24.65 -5.08
CA SER A 128 5.82 25.53 -5.94
C SER A 128 6.67 24.79 -6.98
N ASN A 129 6.92 23.49 -6.79
CA ASN A 129 7.80 22.69 -7.64
C ASN A 129 7.05 21.87 -8.69
N GLY A 130 5.72 21.72 -8.56
CA GLY A 130 4.95 20.96 -9.52
C GLY A 130 3.70 20.28 -8.96
N VAL A 131 3.26 19.26 -9.68
CA VAL A 131 2.14 18.39 -9.32
C VAL A 131 2.67 17.02 -8.97
N PHE A 132 2.21 16.47 -7.88
CA PHE A 132 2.71 15.21 -7.32
C PHE A 132 1.54 14.28 -6.99
N SER A 133 1.78 12.99 -7.10
CA SER A 133 0.85 11.95 -6.68
C SER A 133 1.17 11.46 -5.26
N GLY A 134 0.15 11.08 -4.52
CA GLY A 134 0.30 10.25 -3.33
C GLY A 134 0.86 8.87 -3.64
N ASP A 135 1.16 8.08 -2.59
CA ASP A 135 1.61 6.71 -2.79
C ASP A 135 0.46 5.86 -3.37
N ILE A 136 0.52 5.54 -4.63
CA ILE A 136 -0.49 4.74 -5.35
C ILE A 136 0.15 3.68 -6.23
N THR A 137 -0.62 2.67 -6.55
CA THR A 137 -0.31 1.63 -7.54
C THR A 137 -1.49 1.42 -8.48
N ASP A 138 -1.22 1.03 -9.71
CA ASP A 138 -2.23 0.60 -10.68
C ASP A 138 -2.50 -0.91 -10.65
N THR A 139 -2.02 -1.62 -9.61
CA THR A 139 -2.31 -3.04 -9.37
C THR A 139 -3.80 -3.29 -9.22
N TRP A 140 -4.33 -4.32 -9.88
CA TRP A 140 -5.63 -4.90 -9.57
C TRP A 140 -5.42 -6.13 -8.69
N LEU A 141 -6.05 -6.15 -7.50
CA LEU A 141 -5.85 -7.24 -6.55
C LEU A 141 -6.60 -8.50 -6.97
N GLU A 142 -6.04 -9.67 -6.65
CA GLU A 142 -6.80 -10.92 -6.72
C GLU A 142 -7.83 -10.94 -5.59
N ILE A 143 -9.10 -10.95 -5.97
CA ILE A 143 -10.23 -10.91 -5.04
C ILE A 143 -11.23 -11.96 -5.47
N HIS A 144 -11.69 -12.77 -4.52
CA HIS A 144 -12.75 -13.74 -4.74
C HIS A 144 -14.06 -13.20 -4.17
N LYS A 145 -15.15 -13.54 -4.84
CA LYS A 145 -16.50 -13.23 -4.32
C LYS A 145 -16.65 -13.78 -2.90
N GLY A 146 -17.04 -12.92 -1.98
CA GLY A 146 -17.18 -13.22 -0.55
C GLY A 146 -15.97 -12.84 0.30
N ASP A 147 -14.84 -12.46 -0.30
CA ASP A 147 -13.69 -11.91 0.46
C ASP A 147 -14.09 -10.64 1.21
N ILE A 148 -13.54 -10.48 2.41
CA ILE A 148 -13.66 -9.24 3.17
C ILE A 148 -12.48 -8.35 2.79
N ILE A 149 -12.77 -7.18 2.22
CA ILE A 149 -11.79 -6.18 1.82
C ILE A 149 -12.04 -4.87 2.57
N LYS A 150 -11.01 -4.07 2.74
CA LYS A 150 -11.10 -2.73 3.33
C LYS A 150 -11.16 -1.69 2.22
N VAL A 151 -12.17 -0.82 2.27
CA VAL A 151 -12.34 0.25 1.29
C VAL A 151 -11.58 1.48 1.74
N ILE A 152 -10.59 1.89 0.96
CA ILE A 152 -9.78 3.10 1.22
C ILE A 152 -10.46 4.29 0.57
N GLU A 153 -10.82 4.17 -0.72
CA GLU A 153 -11.48 5.23 -1.47
C GLU A 153 -12.37 4.65 -2.57
N ARG A 154 -13.50 5.32 -2.83
CA ARG A 154 -14.40 4.98 -3.94
C ARG A 154 -14.25 6.03 -5.04
N THR A 155 -14.22 5.58 -6.28
CA THR A 155 -14.18 6.45 -7.46
C THR A 155 -15.15 5.95 -8.53
N SER A 156 -15.36 6.78 -9.53
CA SER A 156 -16.17 6.44 -10.72
C SER A 156 -15.61 5.26 -11.54
N LYS A 157 -14.31 4.95 -11.39
CA LYS A 157 -13.64 3.81 -12.09
C LYS A 157 -13.49 2.54 -11.24
N GLY A 158 -13.82 2.60 -9.98
CA GLY A 158 -13.63 1.48 -9.05
C GLY A 158 -13.22 1.95 -7.67
N MET A 159 -12.66 1.07 -6.90
CA MET A 159 -12.26 1.36 -5.52
C MET A 159 -10.78 1.07 -5.32
N ILE A 160 -10.12 1.93 -4.56
CA ILE A 160 -8.86 1.57 -3.92
C ILE A 160 -9.22 0.79 -2.66
N VAL A 161 -8.72 -0.42 -2.58
CA VAL A 161 -9.02 -1.34 -1.47
C VAL A 161 -7.72 -1.91 -0.88
N LYS A 162 -7.85 -2.46 0.33
CA LYS A 162 -6.80 -3.23 0.97
C LYS A 162 -7.31 -4.64 1.27
N LYS A 163 -6.52 -5.64 0.88
CA LYS A 163 -6.72 -7.05 1.21
C LYS A 163 -5.39 -7.64 1.69
N ASP A 164 -5.40 -8.26 2.85
CA ASP A 164 -4.20 -8.89 3.45
C ASP A 164 -2.99 -7.93 3.49
N GLY A 165 -3.24 -6.66 3.83
CA GLY A 165 -2.24 -5.59 3.88
C GLY A 165 -1.83 -5.02 2.53
N MET A 166 -2.20 -5.62 1.41
CA MET A 166 -1.91 -5.13 0.06
C MET A 166 -2.95 -4.13 -0.41
N LEU A 167 -2.47 -3.04 -1.01
CA LEU A 167 -3.30 -2.01 -1.65
C LEU A 167 -3.39 -2.25 -3.15
N GLY A 168 -4.54 -1.95 -3.70
CA GLY A 168 -4.78 -1.97 -5.14
C GLY A 168 -6.22 -1.67 -5.51
N TRP A 169 -6.51 -1.78 -6.80
CA TRP A 169 -7.82 -1.52 -7.35
C TRP A 169 -8.74 -2.74 -7.25
N TYR A 170 -10.01 -2.46 -7.03
CA TYR A 170 -11.12 -3.41 -7.15
C TYR A 170 -12.29 -2.73 -7.86
N GLN A 171 -12.91 -3.42 -8.78
CA GLN A 171 -14.11 -2.95 -9.46
C GLN A 171 -15.30 -3.79 -8.99
N GLU A 172 -16.30 -3.15 -8.44
CA GLU A 172 -17.56 -3.78 -8.01
C GLU A 172 -18.50 -4.09 -9.21
#